data_743eed225d41be5cbf6a00a23cee6661
#
_entry.id   743eed225d41be5cbf6a00a23cee6661
#
_cell.length_a   1.000
_cell.length_b   1.000
_cell.length_c   1.000
_cell.angle_alpha   90.00
_cell.angle_beta   90.00
_cell.angle_gamma   90.00
#
_symmetry.space_group_name_H-M   'P 1'
#
loop_
_entity.id
_entity.type
_entity.pdbx_description
1 polymer ?
#
loop_
_entity_poly.entity_id
_entity_poly.type
_entity_poly.pdbx_seq_one_letter_code
_entity_poly.pdbx_strand_id
1 'polypeptide(L)'
;RFTFTLFGRNMTVALGPKGSNLVFNGRLSQVSAEDAYTSLTTPVFGKGVVYDVPNAVLMEQKRFVKSGLSVENFRVYVTQITDEVKDFVQHDAAFAPLQKGAKSVTVDIFDVFSEITILTASRTLQGKEVRENLDKSFAKLYHDLDAGFTPINFVLPNLPLPNNFRRDRAQRMMSDFYMGIIKKRREGKTDGTGHDMISALMEQSYKGGRDINDREIAHMMIALLMAGQHTSSATGSWAMLRLASRPEIIEELYEEQVRV
;
A
#
# COMPACT_ATOMS: atom_id res chain seq x y z
N ARG A 1 -27.81 8.72 -13.74
CA ARG A 1 -26.52 9.34 -14.13
C ARG A 1 -26.69 10.85 -14.21
N PHE A 2 -25.64 11.60 -13.97
CA PHE A 2 -25.54 13.02 -14.34
C PHE A 2 -24.15 13.30 -14.91
N THR A 3 -24.08 14.31 -15.78
CA THR A 3 -22.82 14.68 -16.46
C THR A 3 -22.57 16.15 -16.19
N PHE A 4 -21.32 16.49 -15.94
CA PHE A 4 -20.84 17.87 -15.78
C PHE A 4 -19.48 18.02 -16.46
N THR A 5 -19.10 19.25 -16.76
CA THR A 5 -17.79 19.53 -17.35
C THR A 5 -16.78 19.92 -16.28
N LEU A 6 -15.65 19.23 -16.23
CA LEU A 6 -14.54 19.53 -15.34
C LEU A 6 -13.25 19.65 -16.16
N PHE A 7 -12.59 20.80 -16.11
CA PHE A 7 -11.36 21.08 -16.88
C PHE A 7 -11.48 20.76 -18.38
N GLY A 8 -12.63 21.10 -18.99
CA GLY A 8 -12.89 20.86 -20.42
C GLY A 8 -13.21 19.41 -20.79
N ARG A 9 -13.32 18.52 -19.81
CA ARG A 9 -13.72 17.11 -20.01
C ARG A 9 -15.09 16.85 -19.44
N ASN A 10 -15.91 16.09 -20.15
CA ASN A 10 -17.22 15.66 -19.64
C ASN A 10 -17.04 14.51 -18.65
N MET A 11 -17.43 14.75 -17.40
CA MET A 11 -17.43 13.79 -16.32
C MET A 11 -18.86 13.27 -16.12
N THR A 12 -19.04 11.95 -16.21
CA THR A 12 -20.35 11.32 -15.98
C THR A 12 -20.29 10.47 -14.71
N VAL A 13 -21.15 10.77 -13.75
CA VAL A 13 -21.30 9.97 -12.54
C VAL A 13 -22.35 8.89 -12.80
N ALA A 14 -21.91 7.64 -12.67
CA ALA A 14 -22.77 6.47 -12.77
C ALA A 14 -23.34 6.14 -11.38
N LEU A 15 -24.66 6.26 -11.22
CA LEU A 15 -25.35 6.11 -9.94
C LEU A 15 -26.07 4.76 -9.83
N GLY A 16 -26.11 4.24 -8.61
CA GLY A 16 -26.86 3.04 -8.23
C GLY A 16 -26.28 1.73 -8.80
N PRO A 17 -26.93 0.59 -8.52
CA PRO A 17 -26.40 -0.74 -8.87
C PRO A 17 -26.09 -0.93 -10.35
N LYS A 18 -26.92 -0.40 -11.25
CA LYS A 18 -26.71 -0.48 -12.71
C LYS A 18 -25.48 0.33 -13.14
N GLY A 19 -25.28 1.52 -12.56
CA GLY A 19 -24.10 2.34 -12.83
C GLY A 19 -22.83 1.70 -12.30
N SER A 20 -22.85 1.18 -11.08
CA SER A 20 -21.74 0.45 -10.49
C SER A 20 -21.38 -0.81 -11.30
N ASN A 21 -22.39 -1.56 -11.76
CA ASN A 21 -22.18 -2.73 -12.59
C ASN A 21 -21.48 -2.40 -13.92
N LEU A 22 -21.82 -1.28 -14.55
CA LEU A 22 -21.13 -0.82 -15.76
C LEU A 22 -19.64 -0.54 -15.48
N VAL A 23 -19.32 0.12 -14.37
CA VAL A 23 -17.96 0.49 -14.03
C VAL A 23 -17.12 -0.73 -13.61
N PHE A 24 -17.65 -1.61 -12.76
CA PHE A 24 -16.89 -2.72 -12.19
C PHE A 24 -16.89 -3.99 -13.05
N ASN A 25 -17.92 -4.22 -13.84
CA ASN A 25 -18.07 -5.42 -14.67
C ASN A 25 -18.12 -5.10 -16.18
N GLY A 26 -17.94 -3.84 -16.56
CA GLY A 26 -17.88 -3.44 -17.98
C GLY A 26 -16.67 -4.08 -18.67
N ARG A 27 -16.84 -4.40 -19.96
CA ARG A 27 -15.73 -4.92 -20.78
C ARG A 27 -14.67 -3.82 -20.99
N LEU A 28 -13.42 -4.19 -21.15
CA LEU A 28 -12.32 -3.25 -21.43
C LEU A 28 -12.58 -2.34 -22.66
N SER A 29 -13.37 -2.81 -23.64
CA SER A 29 -13.81 -2.01 -24.78
C SER A 29 -14.86 -0.94 -24.43
N GLN A 30 -15.45 -0.98 -23.24
CA GLN A 30 -16.49 -0.06 -22.77
C GLN A 30 -15.99 0.88 -21.68
N VAL A 31 -15.11 0.38 -20.81
CA VAL A 31 -14.55 1.11 -19.67
C VAL A 31 -13.06 0.79 -19.55
N SER A 32 -12.24 1.81 -19.33
CA SER A 32 -10.81 1.70 -19.06
C SER A 32 -10.43 2.65 -17.92
N ALA A 33 -9.61 2.17 -17.00
CA ALA A 33 -9.04 2.99 -15.94
C ALA A 33 -7.68 3.59 -16.34
N GLU A 34 -7.02 3.04 -17.34
CA GLU A 34 -5.64 3.39 -17.72
C GLU A 34 -5.50 4.88 -18.00
N ASP A 35 -6.26 5.43 -18.96
CA ASP A 35 -6.17 6.85 -19.34
C ASP A 35 -6.52 7.81 -18.20
N ALA A 36 -7.35 7.38 -17.26
CA ALA A 36 -7.74 8.20 -16.14
C ALA A 36 -6.68 8.26 -15.04
N TYR A 37 -6.00 7.15 -14.79
CA TYR A 37 -5.10 7.02 -13.64
C TYR A 37 -3.62 7.10 -13.98
N THR A 38 -3.20 6.83 -15.22
CA THR A 38 -1.78 6.84 -15.62
C THR A 38 -1.07 8.13 -15.22
N SER A 39 -1.65 9.29 -15.54
CA SER A 39 -1.05 10.58 -15.23
C SER A 39 -0.89 10.84 -13.72
N LEU A 40 -1.75 10.27 -12.89
CA LEU A 40 -1.70 10.41 -11.44
C LEU A 40 -0.73 9.41 -10.80
N THR A 41 -0.75 8.16 -11.25
CA THR A 41 -0.07 7.05 -10.58
C THR A 41 1.35 6.83 -11.06
N THR A 42 1.63 7.03 -12.35
CA THR A 42 2.98 6.80 -12.90
C THR A 42 4.06 7.66 -12.23
N PRO A 43 3.85 8.96 -11.95
CA PRO A 43 4.86 9.75 -11.26
C PRO A 43 5.13 9.31 -9.81
N VAL A 44 4.17 8.63 -9.18
CA VAL A 44 4.27 8.13 -7.80
C VAL A 44 4.85 6.73 -7.75
N PHE A 45 4.27 5.80 -8.50
CA PHE A 45 4.70 4.39 -8.46
C PHE A 45 5.93 4.12 -9.31
N GLY A 46 6.13 4.88 -10.37
CA GLY A 46 7.16 4.66 -11.38
C GLY A 46 6.62 4.03 -12.66
N LYS A 47 7.48 3.93 -13.66
CA LYS A 47 7.15 3.40 -14.99
C LYS A 47 7.13 1.88 -15.01
N GLY A 48 6.35 1.32 -15.96
CA GLY A 48 6.33 -0.11 -16.24
C GLY A 48 5.46 -0.93 -15.30
N VAL A 49 4.64 -0.29 -14.45
CA VAL A 49 3.78 -0.97 -13.47
C VAL A 49 2.39 -0.32 -13.40
N VAL A 50 1.43 -1.08 -12.89
CA VAL A 50 0.05 -0.65 -12.62
C VAL A 50 -0.60 -0.08 -13.90
N TYR A 51 -0.97 1.19 -13.94
CA TYR A 51 -1.62 1.81 -15.11
C TYR A 51 -0.65 2.37 -16.16
N ASP A 52 0.67 2.20 -15.98
CA ASP A 52 1.69 2.56 -16.96
C ASP A 52 2.01 1.41 -17.93
N VAL A 53 1.21 0.37 -17.93
CA VAL A 53 1.33 -0.80 -18.81
C VAL A 53 -0.01 -1.19 -19.41
N PRO A 54 -0.04 -1.88 -20.56
CA PRO A 54 -1.28 -2.43 -21.12
C PRO A 54 -1.99 -3.34 -20.11
N ASN A 55 -3.32 -3.36 -20.13
CA ASN A 55 -4.13 -4.15 -19.20
C ASN A 55 -3.73 -5.63 -19.11
N ALA A 56 -3.32 -6.25 -20.22
CA ALA A 56 -2.83 -7.63 -20.21
C ALA A 56 -1.61 -7.82 -19.31
N VAL A 57 -0.67 -6.88 -19.34
CA VAL A 57 0.53 -6.87 -18.49
C VAL A 57 0.15 -6.58 -17.03
N LEU A 58 -0.75 -5.62 -16.79
CA LEU A 58 -1.29 -5.35 -15.45
C LEU A 58 -1.92 -6.60 -14.82
N MET A 59 -2.68 -7.38 -15.60
CA MET A 59 -3.27 -8.63 -15.10
C MET A 59 -2.20 -9.68 -14.74
N GLU A 60 -1.08 -9.74 -15.44
CA GLU A 60 0.04 -10.58 -15.06
C GLU A 60 0.72 -10.07 -13.79
N GLN A 61 0.97 -8.77 -13.67
CA GLN A 61 1.53 -8.16 -12.44
C GLN A 61 0.63 -8.43 -11.23
N LYS A 62 -0.69 -8.31 -11.35
CA LYS A 62 -1.63 -8.68 -10.29
C LYS A 62 -1.53 -10.15 -9.89
N ARG A 63 -1.30 -11.05 -10.85
CA ARG A 63 -1.08 -12.49 -10.58
C ARG A 63 0.22 -12.71 -9.80
N PHE A 64 1.29 -11.98 -10.13
CA PHE A 64 2.57 -12.05 -9.41
C PHE A 64 2.42 -11.61 -7.95
N VAL A 65 1.74 -10.49 -7.72
CA VAL A 65 1.43 -10.04 -6.35
C VAL A 65 0.60 -11.07 -5.60
N LYS A 66 -0.39 -11.69 -6.27
CA LYS A 66 -1.23 -12.71 -5.65
C LYS A 66 -0.43 -13.95 -5.19
N SER A 67 0.68 -14.29 -5.86
CA SER A 67 1.53 -15.42 -5.43
C SER A 67 2.16 -15.20 -4.06
N GLY A 68 2.56 -13.96 -3.75
CA GLY A 68 3.08 -13.58 -2.43
C GLY A 68 2.01 -13.49 -1.33
N LEU A 69 0.72 -13.55 -1.69
CA LEU A 69 -0.43 -13.51 -0.78
C LEU A 69 -1.07 -14.91 -0.64
N SER A 70 -0.23 -15.93 -0.48
CA SER A 70 -0.68 -17.31 -0.25
C SER A 70 -1.11 -17.54 1.20
N VAL A 71 -1.91 -18.59 1.44
CA VAL A 71 -2.32 -18.99 2.79
C VAL A 71 -1.09 -19.34 3.66
N GLU A 72 -0.06 -19.91 3.06
CA GLU A 72 1.19 -20.23 3.74
C GLU A 72 1.89 -18.95 4.24
N ASN A 73 2.03 -17.97 3.36
CA ASN A 73 2.60 -16.67 3.72
C ASN A 73 1.74 -15.97 4.79
N PHE A 74 0.42 -16.03 4.69
CA PHE A 74 -0.45 -15.44 5.72
C PHE A 74 -0.26 -16.03 7.10
N ARG A 75 0.02 -17.32 7.23
CA ARG A 75 0.34 -17.92 8.54
C ARG A 75 1.60 -17.32 9.16
N VAL A 76 2.61 -17.06 8.34
CA VAL A 76 3.83 -16.37 8.79
C VAL A 76 3.52 -14.92 9.14
N TYR A 77 2.75 -14.22 8.30
CA TYR A 77 2.39 -12.83 8.53
C TYR A 77 1.61 -12.60 9.81
N VAL A 78 0.68 -13.49 10.18
CA VAL A 78 -0.09 -13.36 11.45
C VAL A 78 0.84 -13.26 12.65
N THR A 79 1.84 -14.12 12.74
CA THR A 79 2.82 -14.05 13.84
C THR A 79 3.59 -12.74 13.82
N GLN A 80 4.10 -12.34 12.65
CA GLN A 80 4.85 -11.09 12.49
C GLN A 80 4.03 -9.85 12.83
N ILE A 81 2.75 -9.81 12.40
CA ILE A 81 1.81 -8.72 12.73
C ILE A 81 1.56 -8.67 14.22
N THR A 82 1.32 -9.82 14.86
CA THR A 82 1.08 -9.90 16.29
C THR A 82 2.27 -9.37 17.09
N ASP A 83 3.48 -9.73 16.70
CA ASP A 83 4.70 -9.29 17.36
C ASP A 83 4.90 -7.77 17.19
N GLU A 84 4.73 -7.24 15.96
CA GLU A 84 4.83 -5.80 15.71
C GLU A 84 3.80 -4.98 16.49
N VAL A 85 2.54 -5.44 16.56
CA VAL A 85 1.48 -4.75 17.32
C VAL A 85 1.78 -4.77 18.82
N LYS A 86 2.25 -5.90 19.36
CA LYS A 86 2.64 -5.98 20.77
C LYS A 86 3.83 -5.06 21.08
N ASP A 87 4.84 -5.08 20.24
CA ASP A 87 6.02 -4.23 20.39
C ASP A 87 5.63 -2.75 20.33
N PHE A 88 4.80 -2.35 19.38
CA PHE A 88 4.29 -1.00 19.24
C PHE A 88 3.53 -0.54 20.51
N VAL A 89 2.57 -1.31 21.00
CA VAL A 89 1.82 -0.96 22.20
C VAL A 89 2.71 -0.89 23.45
N GLN A 90 3.77 -1.70 23.50
CA GLN A 90 4.69 -1.72 24.63
C GLN A 90 5.70 -0.57 24.62
N HIS A 91 6.12 -0.07 23.48
CA HIS A 91 7.27 0.84 23.38
C HIS A 91 6.96 2.20 22.77
N ASP A 92 5.83 2.34 22.04
CA ASP A 92 5.51 3.61 21.43
C ASP A 92 5.14 4.69 22.44
N ALA A 93 5.54 5.93 22.14
CA ALA A 93 5.34 7.08 22.99
C ALA A 93 3.85 7.38 23.27
N ALA A 94 2.95 7.05 22.34
CA ALA A 94 1.51 7.23 22.51
C ALA A 94 0.96 6.40 23.69
N PHE A 95 1.59 5.23 23.98
CA PHE A 95 1.19 4.34 25.07
C PHE A 95 2.06 4.47 26.32
N ALA A 96 3.05 5.36 26.35
CA ALA A 96 3.96 5.56 27.49
C ALA A 96 3.25 5.79 28.86
N PRO A 97 2.08 6.43 28.96
CA PRO A 97 1.37 6.52 30.25
C PRO A 97 0.98 5.16 30.83
N LEU A 98 0.57 4.20 30.01
CA LEU A 98 0.21 2.83 30.48
C LEU A 98 1.42 2.11 31.05
N GLN A 99 2.58 2.26 30.43
CA GLN A 99 3.84 1.67 30.88
C GLN A 99 4.29 2.23 32.26
N LYS A 100 3.85 3.45 32.58
CA LYS A 100 4.09 4.14 33.87
C LYS A 100 2.99 3.87 34.90
N GLY A 101 2.08 2.92 34.62
CA GLY A 101 1.03 2.49 35.55
C GLY A 101 -0.28 3.28 35.45
N ALA A 102 -0.48 4.11 34.45
CA ALA A 102 -1.76 4.73 34.18
C ALA A 102 -2.79 3.67 33.79
N LYS A 103 -4.05 3.84 34.21
CA LYS A 103 -5.14 2.92 33.88
C LYS A 103 -5.71 3.12 32.49
N SER A 104 -5.46 4.26 31.87
CA SER A 104 -5.97 4.61 30.55
C SER A 104 -5.04 5.62 29.88
N VAL A 105 -5.12 5.69 28.56
CA VAL A 105 -4.44 6.68 27.73
C VAL A 105 -5.41 7.14 26.65
N THR A 106 -5.29 8.40 26.25
CA THR A 106 -6.03 8.93 25.08
C THR A 106 -5.05 9.07 23.94
N VAL A 107 -5.39 8.48 22.78
CA VAL A 107 -4.57 8.50 21.58
C VAL A 107 -5.37 8.98 20.37
N ASP A 108 -4.72 9.56 19.37
CA ASP A 108 -5.32 9.74 18.06
C ASP A 108 -5.35 8.38 17.35
N ILE A 109 -6.53 7.88 17.06
CA ILE A 109 -6.70 6.54 16.49
C ILE A 109 -6.17 6.47 15.07
N PHE A 110 -6.24 7.55 14.29
CA PHE A 110 -5.76 7.58 12.93
C PHE A 110 -4.22 7.57 12.89
N ASP A 111 -3.57 8.30 13.77
CA ASP A 111 -2.11 8.31 13.89
C ASP A 111 -1.59 6.93 14.30
N VAL A 112 -2.21 6.31 15.32
CA VAL A 112 -1.87 4.96 15.78
C VAL A 112 -2.03 3.93 14.67
N PHE A 113 -3.17 3.93 13.94
CA PHE A 113 -3.36 2.98 12.83
C PHE A 113 -2.44 3.25 11.65
N SER A 114 -2.11 4.51 11.37
CA SER A 114 -1.15 4.85 10.32
C SER A 114 0.23 4.27 10.62
N GLU A 115 0.67 4.37 11.86
CA GLU A 115 1.98 3.85 12.28
C GLU A 115 1.99 2.31 12.37
N ILE A 116 1.02 1.69 13.01
CA ILE A 116 0.88 0.22 13.05
C ILE A 116 0.83 -0.36 11.63
N THR A 117 0.08 0.28 10.72
CA THR A 117 -0.06 -0.24 9.35
C THR A 117 1.26 -0.21 8.59
N ILE A 118 2.04 0.88 8.69
CA ILE A 118 3.33 0.94 7.99
C ILE A 118 4.35 -0.04 8.58
N LEU A 119 4.36 -0.21 9.90
CA LEU A 119 5.25 -1.16 10.58
C LEU A 119 4.92 -2.60 10.18
N THR A 120 3.66 -3.00 10.29
CA THR A 120 3.22 -4.36 9.95
C THR A 120 3.37 -4.67 8.46
N ALA A 121 3.02 -3.73 7.56
CA ALA A 121 3.21 -3.90 6.12
C ALA A 121 4.70 -3.99 5.76
N SER A 122 5.55 -3.19 6.39
CA SER A 122 6.99 -3.24 6.18
C SER A 122 7.57 -4.58 6.65
N ARG A 123 7.12 -5.10 7.77
CA ARG A 123 7.58 -6.39 8.29
C ARG A 123 7.17 -7.56 7.43
N THR A 124 5.90 -7.59 7.02
CA THR A 124 5.30 -8.74 6.32
C THR A 124 5.50 -8.68 4.81
N LEU A 125 4.97 -7.65 4.18
CA LEU A 125 4.97 -7.56 2.72
C LEU A 125 6.28 -7.03 2.15
N GLN A 126 6.90 -6.04 2.83
CA GLN A 126 8.09 -5.39 2.27
C GLN A 126 9.39 -6.15 2.56
N GLY A 127 9.42 -6.90 3.66
CA GLY A 127 10.56 -7.69 4.09
C GLY A 127 11.38 -7.05 5.21
N LYS A 128 12.20 -7.89 5.85
CA LYS A 128 12.99 -7.52 7.04
C LYS A 128 13.88 -6.29 6.79
N GLU A 129 14.56 -6.24 5.65
CA GLU A 129 15.48 -5.15 5.32
C GLU A 129 14.77 -3.80 5.22
N VAL A 130 13.52 -3.80 4.72
CA VAL A 130 12.71 -2.57 4.67
C VAL A 130 12.31 -2.16 6.08
N ARG A 131 11.85 -3.11 6.91
CA ARG A 131 11.46 -2.86 8.29
C ARG A 131 12.61 -2.30 9.14
N GLU A 132 13.81 -2.84 9.01
CA GLU A 132 14.99 -2.41 9.72
C GLU A 132 15.48 -1.01 9.31
N ASN A 133 15.17 -0.57 8.12
CA ASN A 133 15.50 0.76 7.60
C ASN A 133 14.32 1.73 7.64
N LEU A 134 13.21 1.35 8.28
CA LEU A 134 12.04 2.21 8.43
C LEU A 134 12.30 3.24 9.53
N ASP A 135 12.90 4.33 9.15
CA ASP A 135 13.19 5.48 10.00
C ASP A 135 12.38 6.72 9.59
N LYS A 136 12.61 7.84 10.27
CA LYS A 136 11.95 9.12 9.95
C LYS A 136 12.24 9.60 8.52
N SER A 137 13.37 9.22 7.94
CA SER A 137 13.72 9.61 6.57
C SER A 137 12.89 8.85 5.55
N PHE A 138 12.65 7.56 5.78
CA PHE A 138 11.77 6.74 4.94
C PHE A 138 10.30 7.18 5.05
N ALA A 139 9.83 7.45 6.27
CA ALA A 139 8.48 7.99 6.49
C ALA A 139 8.27 9.33 5.76
N LYS A 140 9.32 10.19 5.73
CA LYS A 140 9.30 11.42 4.95
C LYS A 140 9.20 11.17 3.44
N LEU A 141 9.93 10.20 2.90
CA LEU A 141 9.83 9.85 1.48
C LEU A 141 8.41 9.38 1.13
N TYR A 142 7.81 8.54 1.99
CA TYR A 142 6.43 8.13 1.84
C TYR A 142 5.47 9.32 1.78
N HIS A 143 5.59 10.25 2.74
CA HIS A 143 4.77 11.46 2.77
C HIS A 143 4.97 12.35 1.53
N ASP A 144 6.21 12.50 1.06
CA ASP A 144 6.52 13.27 -0.15
C ASP A 144 5.94 12.61 -1.43
N LEU A 145 5.85 11.27 -1.48
CA LEU A 145 5.14 10.53 -2.54
C LEU A 145 3.65 10.78 -2.49
N ASP A 146 3.05 10.66 -1.30
CA ASP A 146 1.63 10.83 -1.06
C ASP A 146 1.14 12.23 -1.44
N ALA A 147 1.93 13.25 -1.16
CA ALA A 147 1.68 14.63 -1.57
C ALA A 147 1.62 14.81 -3.10
N GLY A 148 1.98 13.81 -3.88
CA GLY A 148 1.80 13.74 -5.33
C GLY A 148 0.36 13.43 -5.77
N PHE A 149 -0.47 12.87 -4.90
CA PHE A 149 -1.87 12.57 -5.19
C PHE A 149 -2.77 13.80 -5.01
N THR A 150 -2.65 14.76 -5.91
CA THR A 150 -3.47 15.99 -5.89
C THR A 150 -4.42 16.02 -7.08
N PRO A 151 -5.61 16.67 -6.95
CA PRO A 151 -6.55 16.77 -8.05
C PRO A 151 -5.96 17.37 -9.33
N ILE A 152 -5.03 18.31 -9.21
CA ILE A 152 -4.40 18.94 -10.37
C ILE A 152 -3.51 17.96 -11.14
N ASN A 153 -2.92 16.99 -10.47
CA ASN A 153 -2.04 15.99 -11.09
C ASN A 153 -2.80 14.95 -11.93
N PHE A 154 -4.13 14.86 -11.81
CA PHE A 154 -4.94 14.10 -12.78
C PHE A 154 -4.89 14.69 -14.19
N VAL A 155 -4.72 16.00 -14.28
CA VAL A 155 -4.78 16.72 -15.57
C VAL A 155 -3.39 17.16 -16.01
N LEU A 156 -2.58 17.64 -15.09
CA LEU A 156 -1.26 18.27 -15.33
C LEU A 156 -0.21 17.71 -14.36
N PRO A 157 0.18 16.43 -14.48
CA PRO A 157 1.05 15.76 -13.52
C PRO A 157 2.49 16.30 -13.48
N ASN A 158 2.91 17.00 -14.54
CA ASN A 158 4.28 17.49 -14.71
C ASN A 158 4.40 18.99 -14.49
N LEU A 159 3.41 19.64 -13.85
CA LEU A 159 3.57 21.04 -13.46
C LEU A 159 4.78 21.22 -12.53
N PRO A 160 5.59 22.29 -12.68
CA PRO A 160 6.76 22.54 -11.86
C PRO A 160 6.37 23.06 -10.45
N LEU A 161 5.58 22.26 -9.73
CA LEU A 161 5.15 22.58 -8.36
C LEU A 161 6.16 21.99 -7.35
N PRO A 162 6.39 22.67 -6.21
CA PRO A 162 7.29 22.16 -5.17
C PRO A 162 6.96 20.73 -4.72
N ASN A 163 5.67 20.40 -4.62
CA ASN A 163 5.23 19.04 -4.27
C ASN A 163 5.61 18.01 -5.34
N ASN A 164 5.51 18.35 -6.62
CA ASN A 164 5.87 17.46 -7.71
C ASN A 164 7.38 17.17 -7.73
N PHE A 165 8.23 18.19 -7.45
CA PHE A 165 9.68 17.97 -7.30
C PHE A 165 10.02 17.06 -6.11
N ARG A 166 9.32 17.24 -4.97
CA ARG A 166 9.49 16.36 -3.79
C ARG A 166 9.05 14.94 -4.09
N ARG A 167 7.87 14.75 -4.69
CA ARG A 167 7.35 13.46 -5.16
C ARG A 167 8.36 12.75 -6.07
N ASP A 168 8.86 13.44 -7.10
CA ASP A 168 9.77 12.83 -8.09
C ASP A 168 11.12 12.47 -7.48
N ARG A 169 11.59 13.26 -6.50
CA ARG A 169 12.78 12.92 -5.72
C ARG A 169 12.53 11.71 -4.84
N ALA A 170 11.42 11.68 -4.12
CA ALA A 170 11.06 10.58 -3.23
C ALA A 170 10.90 9.27 -4.02
N GLN A 171 10.24 9.31 -5.20
CA GLN A 171 10.08 8.15 -6.06
C GLN A 171 11.43 7.57 -6.49
N ARG A 172 12.38 8.41 -6.92
CA ARG A 172 13.73 7.93 -7.26
C ARG A 172 14.44 7.32 -6.06
N MET A 173 14.44 7.99 -4.92
CA MET A 173 15.12 7.49 -3.71
C MET A 173 14.53 6.17 -3.22
N MET A 174 13.21 6.01 -3.22
CA MET A 174 12.56 4.76 -2.85
C MET A 174 12.83 3.66 -3.89
N SER A 175 12.80 3.98 -5.19
CA SER A 175 13.16 3.03 -6.23
C SER A 175 14.60 2.53 -6.07
N ASP A 176 15.55 3.43 -5.84
CA ASP A 176 16.96 3.08 -5.62
C ASP A 176 17.16 2.25 -4.34
N PHE A 177 16.41 2.55 -3.29
CA PHE A 177 16.43 1.78 -2.05
C PHE A 177 15.97 0.33 -2.28
N TYR A 178 14.83 0.10 -2.93
CA TYR A 178 14.35 -1.25 -3.25
C TYR A 178 15.29 -1.97 -4.22
N MET A 179 15.78 -1.29 -5.26
CA MET A 179 16.75 -1.87 -6.17
C MET A 179 18.05 -2.29 -5.46
N GLY A 180 18.48 -1.53 -4.45
CA GLY A 180 19.61 -1.88 -3.61
C GLY A 180 19.41 -3.17 -2.81
N ILE A 181 18.22 -3.39 -2.26
CA ILE A 181 17.84 -4.63 -1.57
C ILE A 181 17.82 -5.80 -2.57
N ILE A 182 17.12 -5.66 -3.68
CA ILE A 182 17.01 -6.69 -4.72
C ILE A 182 18.38 -7.13 -5.21
N LYS A 183 19.28 -6.16 -5.49
CA LYS A 183 20.65 -6.44 -5.90
C LYS A 183 21.42 -7.25 -4.86
N LYS A 184 21.35 -6.87 -3.58
CA LYS A 184 22.00 -7.62 -2.49
C LYS A 184 21.49 -9.05 -2.39
N ARG A 185 20.19 -9.28 -2.56
CA ARG A 185 19.58 -10.62 -2.57
C ARG A 185 20.05 -11.44 -3.78
N ARG A 186 20.09 -10.86 -4.98
CA ARG A 186 20.64 -11.56 -6.17
C ARG A 186 22.12 -11.93 -6.04
N GLU A 187 22.89 -11.13 -5.31
CA GLU A 187 24.30 -11.39 -5.01
C GLU A 187 24.51 -12.39 -3.85
N GLY A 188 23.44 -12.91 -3.24
CA GLY A 188 23.51 -13.81 -2.09
C GLY A 188 24.06 -13.16 -0.81
N LYS A 189 24.00 -11.83 -0.70
CA LYS A 189 24.50 -11.09 0.47
C LYS A 189 23.48 -10.98 1.60
N THR A 190 22.20 -11.15 1.27
CA THR A 190 21.09 -11.23 2.22
C THR A 190 20.08 -12.25 1.73
N ASP A 191 19.50 -13.03 2.62
CA ASP A 191 18.58 -14.10 2.27
C ASP A 191 17.10 -13.66 2.31
N GLY A 192 16.82 -12.46 2.82
CA GLY A 192 15.45 -12.06 3.12
C GLY A 192 14.79 -13.01 4.13
N THR A 193 13.46 -12.98 4.21
CA THR A 193 12.70 -13.96 5.00
C THR A 193 12.20 -15.14 4.16
N GLY A 194 12.39 -15.09 2.84
CA GLY A 194 11.84 -16.06 1.88
C GLY A 194 10.31 -16.00 1.70
N HIS A 195 9.61 -15.28 2.58
CA HIS A 195 8.14 -15.18 2.58
C HIS A 195 7.63 -13.75 2.29
N ASP A 196 8.51 -12.81 1.95
CA ASP A 196 8.12 -11.44 1.61
C ASP A 196 7.82 -11.27 0.11
N MET A 197 7.21 -10.14 -0.23
CA MET A 197 6.79 -9.86 -1.61
C MET A 197 7.97 -9.65 -2.55
N ILE A 198 9.10 -9.11 -2.08
CA ILE A 198 10.30 -8.95 -2.92
C ILE A 198 10.78 -10.31 -3.40
N SER A 199 10.91 -11.30 -2.51
CA SER A 199 11.28 -12.67 -2.86
C SER A 199 10.29 -13.29 -3.83
N ALA A 200 8.98 -13.15 -3.55
CA ALA A 200 7.94 -13.69 -4.41
C ALA A 200 7.97 -13.08 -5.82
N LEU A 201 8.25 -11.78 -5.96
CA LEU A 201 8.34 -11.11 -7.26
C LEU A 201 9.62 -11.45 -8.02
N MET A 202 10.73 -11.67 -7.33
CA MET A 202 12.01 -12.06 -7.95
C MET A 202 11.96 -13.42 -8.66
N GLU A 203 11.02 -14.28 -8.29
CA GLU A 203 10.79 -15.62 -8.87
C GLU A 203 9.80 -15.61 -10.04
N GLN A 204 9.20 -14.47 -10.37
CA GLN A 204 8.16 -14.40 -11.39
C GLN A 204 8.70 -14.04 -12.76
N SER A 205 8.05 -14.61 -13.79
CA SER A 205 8.30 -14.30 -15.21
C SER A 205 6.97 -14.07 -15.92
N TYR A 206 6.97 -13.15 -16.88
CA TYR A 206 5.84 -12.94 -17.77
C TYR A 206 5.62 -14.14 -18.69
N LYS A 207 4.40 -14.32 -19.18
CA LYS A 207 4.04 -15.42 -20.10
C LYS A 207 4.92 -15.51 -21.35
N GLY A 208 5.50 -14.40 -21.78
CA GLY A 208 6.47 -14.34 -22.88
C GLY A 208 7.88 -14.82 -22.52
N GLY A 209 8.12 -15.34 -21.30
CA GLY A 209 9.43 -15.82 -20.84
C GLY A 209 10.38 -14.72 -20.37
N ARG A 210 9.96 -13.45 -20.35
CA ARG A 210 10.75 -12.35 -19.81
C ARG A 210 10.60 -12.29 -18.28
N ASP A 211 11.70 -12.28 -17.57
CA ASP A 211 11.70 -12.04 -16.13
C ASP A 211 11.26 -10.61 -15.80
N ILE A 212 10.69 -10.43 -14.61
CA ILE A 212 10.45 -9.09 -14.10
C ILE A 212 11.80 -8.45 -13.80
N ASN A 213 12.03 -7.25 -14.31
CA ASN A 213 13.28 -6.56 -14.02
C ASN A 213 13.25 -5.89 -12.63
N ASP A 214 14.42 -5.62 -12.08
CA ASP A 214 14.58 -5.11 -10.72
C ASP A 214 13.86 -3.78 -10.50
N ARG A 215 13.77 -2.93 -11.52
CA ARG A 215 13.05 -1.66 -11.46
C ARG A 215 11.54 -1.85 -11.43
N GLU A 216 11.01 -2.80 -12.21
CA GLU A 216 9.58 -3.16 -12.13
C GLU A 216 9.23 -3.68 -10.74
N ILE A 217 10.07 -4.55 -10.16
CA ILE A 217 9.88 -5.03 -8.78
C ILE A 217 9.88 -3.85 -7.81
N ALA A 218 10.87 -2.96 -7.85
CA ALA A 218 10.96 -1.79 -6.99
C ALA A 218 9.71 -0.89 -7.10
N HIS A 219 9.22 -0.65 -8.31
CA HIS A 219 8.03 0.16 -8.55
C HIS A 219 6.75 -0.55 -8.07
N MET A 220 6.65 -1.87 -8.20
CA MET A 220 5.54 -2.65 -7.63
C MET A 220 5.56 -2.59 -6.10
N MET A 221 6.73 -2.62 -5.46
CA MET A 221 6.86 -2.47 -4.01
C MET A 221 6.39 -1.09 -3.54
N ILE A 222 6.73 -0.01 -4.26
CA ILE A 222 6.22 1.34 -3.98
C ILE A 222 4.69 1.36 -4.10
N ALA A 223 4.13 0.80 -5.17
CA ALA A 223 2.68 0.75 -5.39
C ALA A 223 1.95 -0.02 -4.28
N LEU A 224 2.50 -1.16 -3.83
CA LEU A 224 1.95 -1.96 -2.75
C LEU A 224 1.98 -1.23 -1.40
N LEU A 225 3.08 -0.54 -1.09
CA LEU A 225 3.19 0.28 0.11
C LEU A 225 2.13 1.37 0.12
N MET A 226 2.02 2.14 -0.97
CA MET A 226 1.06 3.24 -1.09
C MET A 226 -0.39 2.75 -1.03
N ALA A 227 -0.72 1.66 -1.72
CA ALA A 227 -2.07 1.10 -1.71
C ALA A 227 -2.48 0.54 -0.34
N GLY A 228 -1.55 -0.05 0.40
CA GLY A 228 -1.81 -0.69 1.69
C GLY A 228 -1.95 0.30 2.85
N GLN A 229 -1.20 1.39 2.83
CA GLN A 229 -1.10 2.31 3.96
C GLN A 229 -2.41 3.04 4.25
N HIS A 230 -2.91 3.85 3.32
CA HIS A 230 -4.10 4.68 3.56
C HIS A 230 -5.39 3.88 3.69
N THR A 231 -5.56 2.85 2.87
CA THR A 231 -6.77 2.04 2.92
C THR A 231 -6.89 1.30 4.24
N SER A 232 -5.79 0.75 4.75
CA SER A 232 -5.78 -0.01 6.01
C SER A 232 -5.91 0.90 7.22
N SER A 233 -5.16 2.01 7.29
CA SER A 233 -5.23 2.95 8.41
C SER A 233 -6.60 3.61 8.53
N ALA A 234 -7.16 4.10 7.43
CA ALA A 234 -8.49 4.70 7.43
C ALA A 234 -9.59 3.69 7.80
N THR A 235 -9.57 2.49 7.20
CA THR A 235 -10.56 1.45 7.48
C THR A 235 -10.47 0.97 8.93
N GLY A 236 -9.25 0.73 9.43
CA GLY A 236 -9.02 0.35 10.82
C GLY A 236 -9.51 1.40 11.81
N SER A 237 -9.18 2.68 11.57
CA SER A 237 -9.65 3.79 12.41
C SER A 237 -11.17 3.89 12.44
N TRP A 238 -11.84 3.78 11.29
CA TRP A 238 -13.30 3.77 11.22
C TRP A 238 -13.93 2.55 11.90
N ALA A 239 -13.30 1.36 11.73
CA ALA A 239 -13.76 0.15 12.42
C ALA A 239 -13.69 0.32 13.95
N MET A 240 -12.56 0.79 14.47
CA MET A 240 -12.40 1.03 15.91
C MET A 240 -13.38 2.08 16.43
N LEU A 241 -13.57 3.18 15.71
CA LEU A 241 -14.55 4.20 16.10
C LEU A 241 -15.98 3.62 16.17
N ARG A 242 -16.36 2.75 15.24
CA ARG A 242 -17.65 2.07 15.24
C ARG A 242 -17.78 1.06 16.38
N LEU A 243 -16.72 0.29 16.63
CA LEU A 243 -16.69 -0.67 17.74
C LEU A 243 -16.75 0.02 19.09
N ALA A 244 -16.05 1.13 19.29
CA ALA A 244 -16.09 1.90 20.53
C ALA A 244 -17.49 2.36 20.92
N SER A 245 -18.40 2.52 19.95
CA SER A 245 -19.81 2.84 20.19
C SER A 245 -20.72 1.61 20.41
N ARG A 246 -20.17 0.39 20.39
CA ARG A 246 -20.92 -0.88 20.42
C ARG A 246 -20.20 -1.93 21.25
N PRO A 247 -20.21 -1.78 22.61
CA PRO A 247 -19.52 -2.72 23.50
C PRO A 247 -19.98 -4.17 23.35
N GLU A 248 -21.25 -4.40 23.01
CA GLU A 248 -21.83 -5.71 22.79
C GLU A 248 -21.15 -6.46 21.61
N ILE A 249 -20.80 -5.74 20.55
CA ILE A 249 -20.09 -6.33 19.39
C ILE A 249 -18.63 -6.62 19.76
N ILE A 250 -18.01 -5.78 20.58
CA ILE A 250 -16.63 -6.04 21.05
C ILE A 250 -16.59 -7.35 21.83
N GLU A 251 -17.57 -7.61 22.71
CA GLU A 251 -17.63 -8.83 23.48
C GLU A 251 -17.83 -10.06 22.58
N GLU A 252 -18.76 -10.00 21.64
CA GLU A 252 -18.97 -11.09 20.64
C GLU A 252 -17.69 -11.40 19.86
N LEU A 253 -16.98 -10.37 19.37
CA LEU A 253 -15.72 -10.53 18.65
C LEU A 253 -14.63 -11.12 19.55
N TYR A 254 -14.56 -10.68 20.81
CA TYR A 254 -13.61 -11.23 21.78
C TYR A 254 -13.87 -12.71 22.04
N GLU A 255 -15.12 -13.09 22.31
CA GLU A 255 -15.49 -14.48 22.51
C GLU A 255 -15.21 -15.36 21.28
N GLU A 256 -15.40 -14.83 20.06
CA GLU A 256 -15.05 -15.53 18.83
C GLU A 256 -13.55 -15.79 18.76
N GLN A 257 -12.72 -14.77 19.03
CA GLN A 257 -11.26 -14.86 19.02
C GLN A 257 -10.72 -15.87 20.05
N VAL A 258 -11.35 -15.96 21.22
CA VAL A 258 -10.96 -16.91 22.28
C VAL A 258 -11.30 -18.36 21.90
N ARG A 259 -12.32 -18.56 21.05
CA ARG A 259 -12.74 -19.91 20.60
C ARG A 259 -11.88 -20.49 19.46
N VAL A 260 -11.22 -19.64 18.67
CA VAL A 260 -10.38 -20.02 17.52
C VAL A 260 -8.94 -20.24 17.96
#